data_371f760b85c61ff6128e8551a8c48a68
#
_entry.id   371f760b85c61ff6128e8551a8c48a68
#
_cell.length_a   1.000
_cell.length_b   1.000
_cell.length_c   1.000
_cell.angle_alpha   90.00
_cell.angle_beta   90.00
_cell.angle_gamma   90.00
#
_symmetry.space_group_name_H-M   'P 1'
#
loop_
_entity.id
_entity.type
_entity.pdbx_description
1 polymer ?
#
loop_
_entity_poly.entity_id
_entity_poly.type
_entity_poly.pdbx_seq_one_letter_code
_entity_poly.pdbx_strand_id
1 'polypeptide(L)'
;ITQINYITIDFLPGPIAYNDTMCANSASFTLNSVSNNVKWYADTLGSTYLFSGNAFTTPIITSTTTYYVREFGGAPVFGGPSDNTIGGGGYYNSDRHLFLDCYIESSIISVDVYAGSTNTITFELRDNNSQVIDDTTITMQLGLNTLYLDFDIPVGTGFELGMSSGNSDLYRNSSGAQYPYSIGNLASITGHNSPNSTYYHYFFYNIQMSEN
;
A
#
# COMPACT_ATOMS: atom_id res chain seq x y z
N ILE A 1 -24.84 -28.29 25.98
CA ILE A 1 -24.12 -27.95 24.73
C ILE A 1 -22.83 -27.30 25.17
N THR A 2 -21.75 -28.04 25.03
CA THR A 2 -20.41 -27.57 25.42
C THR A 2 -19.86 -26.70 24.29
N GLN A 3 -19.70 -25.43 24.55
CA GLN A 3 -19.07 -24.52 23.62
C GLN A 3 -17.56 -24.76 23.66
N ILE A 4 -17.01 -25.15 22.53
CA ILE A 4 -15.58 -25.42 22.40
C ILE A 4 -14.85 -24.08 22.34
N ASN A 5 -13.82 -23.95 23.13
CA ASN A 5 -12.99 -22.77 23.23
C ASN A 5 -12.37 -22.42 21.87
N TYR A 6 -12.59 -21.20 21.48
CA TYR A 6 -11.91 -20.57 20.39
C TYR A 6 -10.45 -20.34 20.74
N ILE A 7 -9.62 -20.42 19.75
CA ILE A 7 -8.24 -19.98 19.87
C ILE A 7 -8.31 -18.49 20.20
N THR A 8 -7.99 -18.14 21.42
CA THR A 8 -7.71 -16.74 21.77
C THR A 8 -6.32 -16.46 21.23
N ILE A 9 -6.25 -15.82 20.09
CA ILE A 9 -5.03 -15.17 19.68
C ILE A 9 -4.96 -13.92 20.54
N ASP A 10 -4.05 -13.91 21.49
CA ASP A 10 -3.84 -12.83 22.43
C ASP A 10 -2.98 -11.77 21.74
N PHE A 11 -3.58 -11.02 20.86
CA PHE A 11 -2.95 -9.89 20.18
C PHE A 11 -3.90 -8.72 20.24
N LEU A 12 -3.35 -7.52 20.16
CA LEU A 12 -4.01 -6.22 20.19
C LEU A 12 -5.54 -6.34 20.05
N PRO A 13 -6.33 -5.73 20.93
CA PRO A 13 -7.78 -5.82 20.80
C PRO A 13 -8.13 -5.44 19.37
N GLY A 14 -8.78 -6.36 18.67
CA GLY A 14 -9.20 -6.11 17.28
C GLY A 14 -9.99 -4.81 17.20
N PRO A 15 -10.06 -4.17 16.04
CA PRO A 15 -10.74 -2.90 15.89
C PRO A 15 -12.18 -3.04 16.36
N ILE A 16 -12.61 -2.11 17.22
CA ILE A 16 -14.01 -2.07 17.67
C ILE A 16 -14.81 -1.48 16.51
N ALA A 17 -15.70 -2.30 15.95
CA ALA A 17 -16.67 -1.87 14.94
C ALA A 17 -18.09 -2.18 15.40
N TYR A 18 -19.04 -1.40 14.93
CA TYR A 18 -20.44 -1.52 15.33
C TYR A 18 -21.28 -2.05 14.18
N ASN A 19 -22.15 -3.01 14.50
CA ASN A 19 -23.19 -3.47 13.58
C ASN A 19 -24.27 -2.41 13.43
N ASP A 20 -24.86 -2.33 12.25
CA ASP A 20 -26.04 -1.53 11.98
C ASP A 20 -27.18 -2.40 11.46
N THR A 21 -28.42 -2.02 11.78
CA THR A 21 -29.62 -2.76 11.37
C THR A 21 -30.70 -1.80 10.95
N MET A 22 -31.45 -2.15 9.91
CA MET A 22 -32.58 -1.36 9.43
C MET A 22 -33.75 -2.26 9.05
N CYS A 23 -34.98 -1.78 9.34
CA CYS A 23 -36.21 -2.41 8.90
C CYS A 23 -36.59 -1.93 7.48
N ALA A 24 -35.77 -2.27 6.49
CA ALA A 24 -36.01 -1.93 5.08
C ALA A 24 -35.63 -3.11 4.18
N ASN A 25 -36.25 -3.19 2.99
CA ASN A 25 -35.92 -4.26 2.02
C ASN A 25 -34.59 -4.08 1.34
N SER A 26 -34.01 -2.88 1.36
CA SER A 26 -32.70 -2.57 0.84
C SER A 26 -32.19 -1.26 1.41
N ALA A 27 -30.90 -1.19 1.75
CA ALA A 27 -30.28 0.01 2.28
C ALA A 27 -28.76 0.00 2.08
N SER A 28 -28.17 1.18 2.12
CA SER A 28 -26.75 1.41 2.32
C SER A 28 -26.51 1.82 3.77
N PHE A 29 -25.45 1.36 4.38
CA PHE A 29 -25.08 1.62 5.76
C PHE A 29 -23.71 2.27 5.84
N THR A 30 -23.49 3.10 6.85
CA THR A 30 -22.15 3.56 7.20
C THR A 30 -21.69 2.80 8.44
N LEU A 31 -20.79 1.85 8.22
CA LEU A 31 -20.12 1.08 9.27
C LEU A 31 -18.96 1.90 9.83
N ASN A 32 -18.87 1.99 11.15
CA ASN A 32 -17.86 2.79 11.81
C ASN A 32 -16.94 1.92 12.67
N SER A 33 -15.64 2.21 12.63
CA SER A 33 -14.63 1.71 13.55
C SER A 33 -14.19 2.82 14.50
N VAL A 34 -13.80 2.46 15.72
CA VAL A 34 -13.19 3.38 16.67
C VAL A 34 -11.78 3.78 16.23
N SER A 35 -11.05 2.87 15.58
CA SER A 35 -9.74 3.15 15.02
C SER A 35 -9.86 3.82 13.66
N ASN A 36 -9.01 4.82 13.41
CA ASN A 36 -8.87 5.47 12.10
C ASN A 36 -7.97 4.68 11.14
N ASN A 37 -7.19 3.75 11.67
CA ASN A 37 -6.20 3.00 10.90
C ASN A 37 -6.70 1.59 10.61
N VAL A 38 -7.80 1.50 9.87
CA VAL A 38 -8.46 0.23 9.54
C VAL A 38 -8.72 0.10 8.04
N LYS A 39 -8.68 -1.14 7.56
CA LYS A 39 -9.14 -1.54 6.22
C LYS A 39 -10.37 -2.46 6.34
N TRP A 40 -11.30 -2.31 5.41
CA TRP A 40 -12.54 -3.08 5.33
C TRP A 40 -12.48 -4.06 4.16
N TYR A 41 -12.98 -5.27 4.38
CA TYR A 41 -12.91 -6.37 3.43
C TYR A 41 -14.25 -7.09 3.30
N ALA A 42 -14.45 -7.73 2.14
CA ALA A 42 -15.62 -8.59 1.92
C ALA A 42 -15.43 -10.01 2.42
N ASP A 43 -14.19 -10.41 2.78
CA ASP A 43 -13.84 -11.77 3.22
C ASP A 43 -12.89 -11.77 4.42
N THR A 44 -12.80 -12.92 5.10
CA THR A 44 -11.95 -13.10 6.30
C THR A 44 -10.46 -13.13 6.01
N LEU A 45 -10.07 -13.39 4.77
CA LEU A 45 -8.66 -13.52 4.38
C LEU A 45 -8.05 -12.15 4.02
N GLY A 46 -8.91 -11.11 3.85
CA GLY A 46 -8.46 -9.80 3.43
C GLY A 46 -8.12 -9.72 1.94
N SER A 47 -8.56 -10.71 1.14
CA SER A 47 -8.28 -10.76 -0.30
C SER A 47 -9.16 -9.83 -1.13
N THR A 48 -10.34 -9.44 -0.61
CA THR A 48 -11.26 -8.53 -1.28
C THR A 48 -11.33 -7.23 -0.51
N TYR A 49 -10.39 -6.34 -0.78
CA TYR A 49 -10.32 -4.98 -0.22
C TYR A 49 -11.52 -4.13 -0.67
N LEU A 50 -12.07 -3.33 0.22
CA LEU A 50 -13.21 -2.47 -0.03
C LEU A 50 -12.94 -1.00 0.25
N PHE A 51 -12.33 -0.68 1.41
CA PHE A 51 -12.18 0.70 1.84
C PHE A 51 -11.13 0.82 2.96
N SER A 52 -10.44 1.97 3.04
CA SER A 52 -9.55 2.35 4.14
C SER A 52 -10.11 3.55 4.89
N GLY A 53 -10.11 3.46 6.23
CA GLY A 53 -10.60 4.51 7.11
C GLY A 53 -11.74 4.06 8.02
N ASN A 54 -12.08 4.90 8.99
CA ASN A 54 -12.98 4.54 10.09
C ASN A 54 -14.47 4.52 9.74
N ALA A 55 -14.88 5.01 8.57
CA ALA A 55 -16.29 5.11 8.17
C ALA A 55 -16.50 4.56 6.77
N PHE A 56 -16.88 3.28 6.67
CA PHE A 56 -17.14 2.59 5.40
C PHE A 56 -18.63 2.63 5.06
N THR A 57 -18.97 3.21 3.91
CA THR A 57 -20.35 3.20 3.37
C THR A 57 -20.50 2.00 2.44
N THR A 58 -21.37 1.06 2.82
CA THR A 58 -21.63 -0.15 2.05
C THR A 58 -22.34 0.15 0.73
N PRO A 59 -22.19 -0.69 -0.31
CA PRO A 59 -23.18 -0.75 -1.37
C PRO A 59 -24.59 -0.99 -0.82
N ILE A 60 -25.62 -0.81 -1.66
CA ILE A 60 -26.98 -1.17 -1.30
C ILE A 60 -27.03 -2.69 -1.08
N ILE A 61 -27.42 -3.10 0.13
CA ILE A 61 -27.56 -4.51 0.49
C ILE A 61 -29.05 -4.87 0.66
N THR A 62 -29.41 -6.08 0.26
CA THR A 62 -30.81 -6.59 0.29
C THR A 62 -30.97 -7.79 1.21
N SER A 63 -29.89 -8.23 1.86
CA SER A 63 -29.86 -9.34 2.81
C SER A 63 -28.74 -9.09 3.83
N THR A 64 -28.76 -9.85 4.92
CA THR A 64 -27.66 -9.81 5.91
C THR A 64 -26.33 -10.05 5.23
N THR A 65 -25.43 -9.08 5.35
CA THR A 65 -24.10 -9.12 4.75
C THR A 65 -23.07 -8.84 5.85
N THR A 66 -22.00 -9.63 5.87
CA THR A 66 -20.90 -9.45 6.81
C THR A 66 -19.73 -8.78 6.08
N TYR A 67 -19.20 -7.74 6.70
CA TYR A 67 -17.95 -7.11 6.32
C TYR A 67 -16.90 -7.34 7.41
N TYR A 68 -15.67 -7.37 7.02
CA TYR A 68 -14.55 -7.62 7.92
C TYR A 68 -13.69 -6.36 8.00
N VAL A 69 -13.21 -6.07 9.18
CA VAL A 69 -12.34 -4.93 9.45
C VAL A 69 -11.07 -5.40 10.11
N ARG A 70 -9.94 -4.92 9.63
CA ARG A 70 -8.61 -5.19 10.17
C ARG A 70 -7.96 -3.87 10.54
N GLU A 71 -7.39 -3.82 11.73
CA GLU A 71 -6.58 -2.69 12.19
C GLU A 71 -5.11 -2.94 11.82
N PHE A 72 -4.44 -1.87 11.42
CA PHE A 72 -3.00 -1.91 11.19
C PHE A 72 -2.26 -1.54 12.46
N GLY A 73 -1.18 -2.26 12.75
CA GLY A 73 -0.33 -1.99 13.90
C GLY A 73 0.41 -0.67 13.75
N GLY A 74 0.23 0.23 14.72
CA GLY A 74 0.97 1.48 14.79
C GLY A 74 0.47 2.60 13.85
N ALA A 75 0.95 3.82 14.10
CA ALA A 75 0.74 4.94 13.20
C ALA A 75 1.58 4.73 11.93
N PRO A 76 1.03 5.03 10.74
CA PRO A 76 1.82 4.95 9.50
C PRO A 76 3.08 5.79 9.57
N VAL A 77 4.16 5.27 9.03
CA VAL A 77 5.44 5.96 8.91
C VAL A 77 5.75 6.26 7.44
N PHE A 78 6.50 7.34 7.24
CA PHE A 78 6.93 7.77 5.92
C PHE A 78 8.43 7.59 5.77
N GLY A 79 8.87 7.30 4.54
CA GLY A 79 10.28 7.19 4.21
C GLY A 79 10.57 7.31 2.73
N GLY A 80 11.85 7.19 2.39
CA GLY A 80 12.33 7.57 1.07
C GLY A 80 12.48 9.08 0.91
N PRO A 81 12.85 9.56 -0.27
CA PRO A 81 12.79 10.99 -0.57
C PRO A 81 11.36 11.51 -0.44
N SER A 82 11.17 12.68 0.20
CA SER A 82 9.84 13.27 0.38
C SER A 82 9.19 13.71 -0.93
N ASP A 83 10.02 14.04 -1.92
CA ASP A 83 9.58 14.56 -3.22
C ASP A 83 10.71 14.43 -4.27
N ASN A 84 10.45 14.93 -5.47
CA ASN A 84 11.38 14.87 -6.60
C ASN A 84 12.46 15.97 -6.61
N THR A 85 12.61 16.75 -5.54
CA THR A 85 13.55 17.88 -5.47
C THR A 85 14.94 17.50 -4.94
N ILE A 86 15.21 16.24 -4.65
CA ILE A 86 16.50 15.76 -4.12
C ILE A 86 17.69 15.97 -5.06
N GLY A 87 17.43 16.24 -6.34
CA GLY A 87 18.46 16.49 -7.36
C GLY A 87 17.84 16.70 -8.73
N GLY A 88 18.69 16.82 -9.73
CA GLY A 88 18.26 16.92 -11.13
C GLY A 88 17.58 15.62 -11.60
N GLY A 89 16.64 15.75 -12.54
CA GLY A 89 15.93 14.60 -13.06
C GLY A 89 15.07 14.92 -14.28
N GLY A 90 14.18 14.02 -14.61
CA GLY A 90 13.22 14.17 -15.71
C GLY A 90 12.33 12.94 -15.87
N TYR A 91 11.33 13.09 -16.73
CA TYR A 91 10.42 11.99 -17.05
C TYR A 91 11.14 10.88 -17.82
N TYR A 92 10.82 9.65 -17.49
CA TYR A 92 11.54 8.48 -17.98
C TYR A 92 10.58 7.33 -18.25
N ASN A 93 10.79 6.70 -19.42
CA ASN A 93 9.97 5.59 -19.91
C ASN A 93 10.72 4.27 -19.79
N SER A 94 10.68 3.64 -18.65
CA SER A 94 11.22 2.29 -18.45
C SER A 94 10.64 1.67 -17.19
N ASP A 95 10.54 0.36 -17.21
CA ASP A 95 10.26 -0.44 -16.03
C ASP A 95 11.49 -0.42 -15.10
N ARG A 96 11.35 0.22 -13.97
CA ARG A 96 12.38 0.26 -12.93
C ARG A 96 11.76 -0.03 -11.58
N HIS A 97 12.54 -0.71 -10.73
CA HIS A 97 12.12 -1.13 -9.41
C HIS A 97 13.08 -0.58 -8.38
N LEU A 98 12.55 -0.14 -7.26
CA LEU A 98 13.29 0.09 -6.03
C LEU A 98 13.44 -1.23 -5.29
N PHE A 99 14.60 -1.45 -4.69
CA PHE A 99 14.85 -2.57 -3.78
C PHE A 99 14.48 -2.18 -2.36
N LEU A 100 13.72 -3.07 -1.68
CA LEU A 100 13.31 -2.90 -0.30
C LEU A 100 13.73 -4.10 0.55
N ASP A 101 14.22 -3.79 1.75
CA ASP A 101 14.36 -4.75 2.83
C ASP A 101 13.30 -4.45 3.88
N CYS A 102 12.46 -5.43 4.22
CA CYS A 102 11.38 -5.32 5.19
C CYS A 102 11.76 -6.05 6.48
N TYR A 103 11.75 -5.34 7.61
CA TYR A 103 12.20 -5.84 8.91
C TYR A 103 11.05 -6.30 9.81
N ILE A 104 9.86 -5.75 9.58
CA ILE A 104 8.62 -6.08 10.30
C ILE A 104 7.53 -6.24 9.24
N GLU A 105 6.74 -7.29 9.32
CA GLU A 105 5.62 -7.53 8.41
C GLU A 105 4.72 -6.29 8.35
N SER A 106 4.52 -5.76 7.14
CA SER A 106 3.98 -4.42 6.94
C SER A 106 3.17 -4.33 5.65
N SER A 107 2.40 -3.24 5.49
CA SER A 107 1.79 -2.87 4.21
C SER A 107 2.40 -1.59 3.68
N ILE A 108 2.69 -1.54 2.37
CA ILE A 108 2.96 -0.31 1.64
C ILE A 108 1.60 0.33 1.33
N ILE A 109 1.21 1.34 2.13
CA ILE A 109 -0.12 1.96 2.03
C ILE A 109 -0.21 2.83 0.79
N SER A 110 0.74 3.76 0.65
CA SER A 110 0.75 4.70 -0.47
C SER A 110 2.15 5.15 -0.84
N VAL A 111 2.26 5.66 -2.06
CA VAL A 111 3.47 6.29 -2.60
C VAL A 111 3.09 7.52 -3.40
N ASP A 112 3.97 8.50 -3.47
CA ASP A 112 3.85 9.63 -4.37
C ASP A 112 4.65 9.39 -5.66
N VAL A 113 4.04 9.69 -6.81
CA VAL A 113 4.70 9.67 -8.12
C VAL A 113 4.40 10.97 -8.89
N TYR A 114 5.29 11.36 -9.78
CA TYR A 114 5.10 12.50 -10.68
C TYR A 114 4.97 11.97 -12.09
N ALA A 115 3.80 12.13 -12.72
CA ALA A 115 3.51 11.68 -14.08
C ALA A 115 3.68 12.83 -15.08
N GLY A 116 4.34 12.57 -16.20
CA GLY A 116 4.51 13.53 -17.31
C GLY A 116 3.28 13.64 -18.20
N SER A 117 2.38 12.68 -18.10
CA SER A 117 1.12 12.62 -18.86
C SER A 117 0.08 11.80 -18.10
N THR A 118 -1.18 11.90 -18.53
CA THR A 118 -2.23 10.98 -18.07
C THR A 118 -1.93 9.59 -18.64
N ASN A 119 -1.79 8.59 -17.77
CA ASN A 119 -1.43 7.24 -18.14
C ASN A 119 -2.01 6.22 -17.16
N THR A 120 -2.22 4.98 -17.64
CA THR A 120 -2.67 3.85 -16.81
C THR A 120 -1.52 2.86 -16.71
N ILE A 121 -1.09 2.56 -15.49
CA ILE A 121 0.07 1.71 -15.19
C ILE A 121 -0.33 0.65 -14.18
N THR A 122 0.15 -0.57 -14.37
CA THR A 122 0.13 -1.61 -13.35
C THR A 122 1.40 -1.51 -12.52
N PHE A 123 1.23 -1.12 -11.26
CA PHE A 123 2.29 -1.13 -10.24
C PHE A 123 2.34 -2.51 -9.61
N GLU A 124 3.51 -2.93 -9.18
CA GLU A 124 3.71 -4.27 -8.66
C GLU A 124 4.76 -4.31 -7.54
N LEU A 125 4.54 -5.25 -6.63
CA LEU A 125 5.52 -5.70 -5.65
C LEU A 125 5.99 -7.08 -6.04
N ARG A 126 7.30 -7.29 -6.12
CA ARG A 126 7.93 -8.59 -6.41
C ARG A 126 8.74 -9.07 -5.22
N ASP A 127 8.89 -10.39 -5.13
CA ASP A 127 9.85 -11.01 -4.23
C ASP A 127 11.30 -10.90 -4.76
N ASN A 128 12.26 -11.39 -4.00
CA ASN A 128 13.68 -11.39 -4.36
C ASN A 128 14.07 -12.35 -5.51
N ASN A 129 13.10 -13.08 -6.06
CA ASN A 129 13.24 -13.89 -7.28
C ASN A 129 12.53 -13.20 -8.47
N SER A 130 12.16 -11.93 -8.30
CA SER A 130 11.40 -11.13 -9.28
C SER A 130 10.03 -11.73 -9.64
N GLN A 131 9.42 -12.50 -8.73
CA GLN A 131 8.05 -12.99 -8.89
C GLN A 131 7.09 -11.96 -8.31
N VAL A 132 6.05 -11.59 -9.08
CA VAL A 132 5.01 -10.68 -8.62
C VAL A 132 4.25 -11.35 -7.46
N ILE A 133 4.19 -10.67 -6.32
CA ILE A 133 3.45 -11.09 -5.13
C ILE A 133 2.21 -10.24 -4.90
N ASP A 134 2.20 -9.02 -5.44
CA ASP A 134 1.01 -8.15 -5.44
C ASP A 134 1.07 -7.16 -6.60
N ASP A 135 -0.09 -6.73 -7.13
CA ASP A 135 -0.17 -5.71 -8.17
C ASP A 135 -1.48 -4.92 -8.15
N THR A 136 -1.44 -3.71 -8.68
CA THR A 136 -2.63 -2.87 -8.88
C THR A 136 -2.48 -1.98 -10.11
N THR A 137 -3.57 -1.77 -10.84
CA THR A 137 -3.60 -0.91 -12.03
C THR A 137 -4.28 0.41 -11.72
N ILE A 138 -3.55 1.51 -11.89
CA ILE A 138 -4.02 2.86 -11.54
C ILE A 138 -3.89 3.79 -12.75
N THR A 139 -4.92 4.61 -12.98
CA THR A 139 -4.87 5.71 -13.93
C THR A 139 -4.44 6.99 -13.22
N MET A 140 -3.31 7.52 -13.63
CA MET A 140 -2.73 8.76 -13.09
C MET A 140 -3.12 9.96 -13.96
N GLN A 141 -3.07 11.14 -13.36
CA GLN A 141 -3.16 12.41 -14.04
C GLN A 141 -1.77 13.06 -14.20
N LEU A 142 -1.62 13.99 -15.11
CA LEU A 142 -0.42 14.80 -15.23
C LEU A 142 -0.05 15.44 -13.89
N GLY A 143 1.21 15.35 -13.47
CA GLY A 143 1.75 15.95 -12.24
C GLY A 143 1.84 14.96 -11.09
N LEU A 144 1.74 15.47 -9.86
CA LEU A 144 1.80 14.68 -8.63
C LEU A 144 0.55 13.83 -8.44
N ASN A 145 0.75 12.55 -8.17
CA ASN A 145 -0.29 11.60 -7.79
C ASN A 145 0.14 10.86 -6.53
N THR A 146 -0.75 10.76 -5.55
CA THR A 146 -0.61 9.83 -4.43
C THR A 146 -1.35 8.54 -4.79
N LEU A 147 -0.61 7.45 -4.91
CA LEU A 147 -1.13 6.14 -5.28
C LEU A 147 -1.33 5.30 -4.02
N TYR A 148 -2.53 4.81 -3.79
CA TYR A 148 -2.82 3.85 -2.73
C TYR A 148 -2.62 2.45 -3.28
N LEU A 149 -1.56 1.78 -2.82
CA LEU A 149 -1.16 0.46 -3.31
C LEU A 149 -1.74 -0.66 -2.44
N ASP A 150 -1.68 -0.48 -1.12
CA ASP A 150 -2.10 -1.46 -0.11
C ASP A 150 -1.41 -2.83 -0.27
N PHE A 151 -0.13 -2.83 -0.66
CA PHE A 151 0.66 -4.05 -0.86
C PHE A 151 1.17 -4.59 0.47
N ASP A 152 0.80 -5.81 0.81
CA ASP A 152 1.37 -6.51 1.96
C ASP A 152 2.78 -7.01 1.64
N ILE A 153 3.74 -6.66 2.49
CA ILE A 153 5.14 -7.04 2.35
C ILE A 153 5.59 -7.84 3.58
N PRO A 154 5.96 -9.12 3.41
CA PRO A 154 6.45 -9.93 4.51
C PRO A 154 7.86 -9.52 4.93
N VAL A 155 8.32 -10.00 6.10
CA VAL A 155 9.72 -9.85 6.50
C VAL A 155 10.65 -10.52 5.50
N GLY A 156 11.67 -9.79 5.05
CA GLY A 156 12.64 -10.30 4.07
C GLY A 156 13.47 -9.20 3.45
N THR A 157 14.29 -9.56 2.48
CA THR A 157 15.20 -8.65 1.78
C THR A 157 15.08 -8.76 0.28
N GLY A 158 15.39 -7.67 -0.43
CA GLY A 158 15.45 -7.65 -1.88
C GLY A 158 14.08 -7.69 -2.56
N PHE A 159 13.02 -7.25 -1.90
CA PHE A 159 11.74 -7.01 -2.58
C PHE A 159 11.91 -5.90 -3.61
N GLU A 160 11.09 -5.95 -4.66
CA GLU A 160 11.14 -5.00 -5.76
C GLU A 160 9.81 -4.28 -5.91
N LEU A 161 9.78 -2.96 -5.61
CA LEU A 161 8.62 -2.10 -5.86
C LEU A 161 8.79 -1.40 -7.20
N GLY A 162 7.88 -1.61 -8.12
CA GLY A 162 8.02 -1.10 -9.48
C GLY A 162 6.74 -1.14 -10.30
N MET A 163 6.89 -1.47 -11.58
CA MET A 163 5.78 -1.56 -12.52
C MET A 163 5.99 -2.71 -13.51
N SER A 164 4.88 -3.24 -14.06
CA SER A 164 4.89 -4.44 -14.91
C SER A 164 5.52 -4.23 -16.29
N SER A 165 5.54 -3.00 -16.83
CA SER A 165 6.08 -2.72 -18.15
C SER A 165 6.47 -1.26 -18.33
N GLY A 166 7.35 -0.99 -19.29
CA GLY A 166 7.80 0.34 -19.65
C GLY A 166 6.75 1.16 -20.44
N ASN A 167 6.91 2.42 -20.48
CA ASN A 167 6.10 3.52 -20.96
C ASN A 167 5.36 4.23 -19.84
N SER A 168 6.09 4.41 -18.76
CA SER A 168 5.55 4.98 -17.53
C SER A 168 5.40 6.50 -17.57
N ASP A 169 6.30 7.19 -18.29
CA ASP A 169 6.40 8.66 -18.27
C ASP A 169 6.41 9.22 -16.84
N LEU A 170 7.12 8.52 -15.94
CA LEU A 170 7.26 8.91 -14.55
C LEU A 170 8.58 9.66 -14.31
N TYR A 171 8.55 10.63 -13.40
CA TYR A 171 9.73 11.39 -13.03
C TYR A 171 10.71 10.51 -12.24
N ARG A 172 11.98 10.56 -12.62
CA ARG A 172 13.10 10.01 -11.85
C ARG A 172 14.12 11.10 -11.56
N ASN A 173 14.81 11.02 -10.44
CA ASN A 173 16.02 11.79 -10.23
C ASN A 173 17.22 11.06 -10.86
N SER A 174 18.06 11.81 -11.57
CA SER A 174 19.34 11.34 -12.13
C SER A 174 20.54 11.73 -11.26
N SER A 175 20.28 12.37 -10.13
CA SER A 175 21.27 12.74 -9.12
C SER A 175 20.58 12.92 -7.76
N GLY A 176 21.37 12.89 -6.69
CA GLY A 176 20.93 13.25 -5.35
C GLY A 176 20.39 12.10 -4.50
N ALA A 177 20.20 10.92 -5.04
CA ALA A 177 19.82 9.77 -4.21
C ALA A 177 20.96 9.36 -3.27
N GLN A 178 20.61 8.99 -2.05
CA GLN A 178 21.53 8.56 -0.98
C GLN A 178 20.98 7.34 -0.27
N TYR A 179 21.11 6.18 -0.89
CA TYR A 179 20.69 4.90 -0.28
C TYR A 179 21.60 4.50 0.88
N PRO A 180 21.07 3.80 1.90
CA PRO A 180 19.66 3.42 2.07
C PRO A 180 18.80 4.54 2.65
N TYR A 181 17.49 4.53 2.31
CA TYR A 181 16.50 5.36 2.96
C TYR A 181 15.65 4.51 3.91
N SER A 182 15.60 4.89 5.18
CA SER A 182 14.75 4.19 6.16
C SER A 182 13.28 4.59 6.00
N ILE A 183 12.38 3.64 6.23
CA ILE A 183 10.94 3.85 6.38
C ILE A 183 10.59 3.47 7.82
N GLY A 184 10.75 4.42 8.73
CA GLY A 184 10.71 4.16 10.16
C GLY A 184 11.66 3.02 10.56
N ASN A 185 11.15 2.11 11.38
CA ASN A 185 11.79 0.84 11.73
C ASN A 185 11.23 -0.36 10.93
N LEU A 186 10.33 -0.12 9.98
CA LEU A 186 9.62 -1.17 9.26
C LEU A 186 10.43 -1.70 8.07
N ALA A 187 11.04 -0.80 7.31
CA ALA A 187 11.73 -1.17 6.08
C ALA A 187 12.84 -0.19 5.71
N SER A 188 13.59 -0.53 4.67
CA SER A 188 14.59 0.33 4.06
C SER A 188 14.59 0.18 2.54
N ILE A 189 14.70 1.31 1.83
CA ILE A 189 14.96 1.32 0.38
C ILE A 189 16.46 1.23 0.19
N THR A 190 16.96 0.13 -0.37
CA THR A 190 18.40 -0.19 -0.44
C THR A 190 19.04 0.15 -1.78
N GLY A 191 18.23 0.40 -2.82
CA GLY A 191 18.73 0.71 -4.15
C GLY A 191 17.65 0.56 -5.23
N HIS A 192 18.10 0.23 -6.44
CA HIS A 192 17.22 0.04 -7.60
C HIS A 192 17.85 -0.93 -8.62
N ASN A 193 17.03 -1.47 -9.54
CA ASN A 193 17.45 -2.45 -10.54
C ASN A 193 18.16 -1.86 -11.80
N SER A 194 18.40 -0.55 -11.84
CA SER A 194 19.13 0.04 -12.97
C SER A 194 20.62 -0.24 -12.85
N PRO A 195 21.31 -0.59 -13.96
CA PRO A 195 22.76 -0.74 -13.96
C PRO A 195 23.52 0.59 -13.88
N ASN A 196 22.80 1.70 -13.92
CA ASN A 196 23.36 3.04 -13.87
C ASN A 196 23.69 3.47 -12.44
N SER A 197 24.11 4.71 -12.29
CA SER A 197 24.56 5.32 -11.06
C SER A 197 23.62 5.10 -9.88
N THR A 198 24.16 4.75 -8.73
CA THR A 198 23.46 4.70 -7.43
C THR A 198 22.90 6.05 -6.96
N TYR A 199 23.22 7.13 -7.65
CA TYR A 199 22.66 8.46 -7.41
C TYR A 199 21.28 8.67 -8.05
N TYR A 200 20.76 7.69 -8.79
CA TYR A 200 19.43 7.74 -9.39
C TYR A 200 18.37 7.30 -8.37
N HIS A 201 17.19 7.92 -8.46
CA HIS A 201 16.02 7.48 -7.71
C HIS A 201 14.83 7.33 -8.65
N TYR A 202 14.19 6.17 -8.62
CA TYR A 202 13.12 5.82 -9.56
C TYR A 202 11.77 5.86 -8.86
N PHE A 203 11.00 6.82 -9.23
CA PHE A 203 9.60 7.06 -9.34
C PHE A 203 8.86 7.24 -8.02
N PHE A 204 9.18 6.48 -6.95
CA PHE A 204 8.38 6.42 -5.74
C PHE A 204 8.96 7.28 -4.63
N TYR A 205 8.20 8.30 -4.27
CA TYR A 205 8.55 9.25 -3.22
C TYR A 205 7.59 9.11 -2.06
N ASN A 206 7.96 9.63 -0.89
CA ASN A 206 7.09 9.75 0.27
C ASN A 206 6.33 8.43 0.57
N ILE A 207 7.06 7.30 0.55
CA ILE A 207 6.47 5.98 0.75
C ILE A 207 5.90 5.89 2.16
N GLN A 208 4.60 5.59 2.25
CA GLN A 208 3.89 5.39 3.50
C GLN A 208 3.72 3.91 3.78
N MET A 209 4.15 3.47 4.96
CA MET A 209 3.99 2.09 5.42
C MET A 209 3.38 2.03 6.82
N SER A 210 2.71 0.93 7.13
CA SER A 210 2.33 0.57 8.49
C SER A 210 2.64 -0.90 8.77
N GLU A 211 2.90 -1.21 10.04
CA GLU A 211 2.95 -2.59 10.55
C GLU A 211 1.58 -3.25 10.39
N ASN A 212 1.54 -4.55 10.06
CA ASN A 212 0.34 -5.36 9.90
C ASN A 212 -0.13 -5.97 11.23
#